data_c1cc4ee506bef2196972c79a144a7e3f
#
_entry.id   c1cc4ee506bef2196972c79a144a7e3f
#
_cell.length_a   1.000
_cell.length_b   1.000
_cell.length_c   1.000
_cell.angle_alpha   90.00
_cell.angle_beta   90.00
_cell.angle_gamma   90.00
#
_symmetry.space_group_name_H-M   'P 1'
#
loop_
_entity.id
_entity.type
_entity.pdbx_description
1 polymer ?
#
loop_
_entity_poly.entity_id
_entity_poly.type
_entity_poly.pdbx_seq_one_letter_code
_entity_poly.pdbx_strand_id
1 'polypeptide(L)'
;MPEDMMTTELPPFRVWNRGGARQVLALHCSLAHSGAWQGLAERLEGVTVTATDQPSHGRAPDWDGRTDLHGLSTRLSIAMAEELGQGAPIDLMGHSFGATIALRIALQRPDLVRSLTLIEPVIFAAARSAEDPAYEPFKASHLAFAAMVKAGQPEAAAAMFHGMWGTGSRFADLTEKSRLYMVNRIHLIVAQNPVLLEDAAGMLHFMGLESVGVPVTVPSVASHSRSATSS
;
A
#
# COMPACT_ATOMS: atom_id res chain seq x y z
N MET A 1 -13.39 5.57 33.00
CA MET A 1 -12.18 6.32 32.61
C MET A 1 -12.41 6.77 31.19
N PRO A 2 -12.49 8.05 30.85
CA PRO A 2 -12.60 8.47 29.48
C PRO A 2 -11.29 8.09 28.77
N GLU A 3 -11.39 7.35 27.67
CA GLU A 3 -10.31 7.15 26.74
C GLU A 3 -9.87 8.54 26.26
N ASP A 4 -8.62 8.83 26.54
CA ASP A 4 -7.91 10.01 26.11
C ASP A 4 -8.07 10.11 24.59
N MET A 5 -8.83 11.07 24.11
CA MET A 5 -8.91 11.42 22.69
C MET A 5 -7.55 12.01 22.30
N MET A 6 -6.56 11.13 22.16
CA MET A 6 -5.32 11.50 21.50
C MET A 6 -5.71 11.92 20.08
N THR A 7 -5.68 13.21 19.82
CA THR A 7 -5.77 13.75 18.46
C THR A 7 -4.69 13.05 17.64
N THR A 8 -5.12 12.14 16.77
CA THR A 8 -4.18 11.42 15.89
C THR A 8 -3.57 12.48 14.97
N GLU A 9 -2.28 12.75 15.15
CA GLU A 9 -1.58 13.67 14.26
C GLU A 9 -1.67 13.15 12.82
N LEU A 10 -2.08 14.02 11.90
CA LEU A 10 -2.23 13.63 10.50
C LEU A 10 -0.88 13.30 9.89
N PRO A 11 -0.79 12.25 9.06
CA PRO A 11 0.44 11.91 8.36
C PRO A 11 0.86 13.04 7.39
N PRO A 12 2.14 13.22 7.10
CA PRO A 12 2.59 14.16 6.08
C PRO A 12 1.94 13.83 4.73
N PHE A 13 1.54 14.87 3.99
CA PHE A 13 0.81 14.72 2.75
C PHE A 13 1.20 15.73 1.68
N ARG A 14 0.80 15.47 0.44
CA ARG A 14 0.86 16.37 -0.72
C ARG A 14 -0.54 16.51 -1.30
N VAL A 15 -0.80 17.66 -1.92
CA VAL A 15 -2.11 17.96 -2.53
C VAL A 15 -1.89 18.47 -3.94
N TRP A 16 -2.64 17.92 -4.89
CA TRP A 16 -2.72 18.37 -6.28
C TRP A 16 -4.16 18.76 -6.63
N ASN A 17 -4.31 19.60 -7.65
CA ASN A 17 -5.59 20.01 -8.24
C ASN A 17 -6.57 20.56 -7.18
N ARG A 18 -6.08 21.49 -6.35
CA ARG A 18 -6.92 22.14 -5.31
C ARG A 18 -8.16 22.79 -5.93
N GLY A 19 -9.30 22.59 -5.28
CA GLY A 19 -10.58 23.14 -5.72
C GLY A 19 -11.37 22.19 -6.62
N GLY A 20 -10.91 20.97 -6.88
CA GLY A 20 -11.73 19.93 -7.49
C GLY A 20 -12.94 19.58 -6.60
N ALA A 21 -14.08 19.31 -7.23
CA ALA A 21 -15.35 19.05 -6.52
C ALA A 21 -15.35 17.76 -5.69
N ARG A 22 -14.46 16.82 -6.01
CA ARG A 22 -14.35 15.51 -5.34
C ARG A 22 -13.00 15.39 -4.63
N GLN A 23 -13.02 14.93 -3.39
CA GLN A 23 -11.82 14.60 -2.63
C GLN A 23 -11.40 13.17 -2.91
N VAL A 24 -10.11 12.98 -3.20
CA VAL A 24 -9.47 11.67 -3.40
C VAL A 24 -8.33 11.55 -2.42
N LEU A 25 -8.34 10.51 -1.59
CA LEU A 25 -7.18 10.11 -0.79
C LEU A 25 -6.40 9.01 -1.52
N ALA A 26 -5.13 9.27 -1.81
CA ALA A 26 -4.25 8.36 -2.55
C ALA A 26 -3.17 7.76 -1.63
N LEU A 27 -3.09 6.42 -1.60
CA LEU A 27 -2.22 5.63 -0.73
C LEU A 27 -1.18 4.90 -1.56
N HIS A 28 0.09 5.20 -1.34
CA HIS A 28 1.21 4.70 -2.14
C HIS A 28 1.58 3.25 -1.83
N CYS A 29 2.28 2.60 -2.76
CA CYS A 29 2.84 1.26 -2.60
C CYS A 29 4.03 1.24 -1.64
N SER A 30 4.41 0.04 -1.21
CA SER A 30 5.62 -0.17 -0.39
C SER A 30 6.85 0.45 -1.07
N LEU A 31 7.75 1.00 -0.25
CA LEU A 31 9.00 1.64 -0.67
C LEU A 31 8.83 2.85 -1.61
N ALA A 32 7.60 3.40 -1.71
CA ALA A 32 7.32 4.67 -2.39
C ALA A 32 7.08 5.81 -1.39
N HIS A 33 6.42 6.86 -1.81
CA HIS A 33 5.98 7.98 -0.97
C HIS A 33 4.88 8.77 -1.71
N SER A 34 4.25 9.72 -1.05
CA SER A 34 3.16 10.55 -1.61
C SER A 34 3.46 11.13 -3.00
N GLY A 35 4.71 11.49 -3.27
CA GLY A 35 5.13 12.05 -4.57
C GLY A 35 4.96 11.10 -5.77
N ALA A 36 4.84 9.79 -5.55
CA ALA A 36 4.61 8.82 -6.63
C ALA A 36 3.29 9.06 -7.39
N TRP A 37 2.35 9.75 -6.77
CA TRP A 37 1.05 10.06 -7.35
C TRP A 37 1.02 11.26 -8.29
N GLN A 38 2.10 12.07 -8.34
CA GLN A 38 2.13 13.33 -9.09
C GLN A 38 1.70 13.16 -10.54
N GLY A 39 2.33 12.24 -11.27
CA GLY A 39 2.07 12.06 -12.70
C GLY A 39 0.65 11.63 -13.03
N LEU A 40 -0.03 10.90 -12.12
CA LEU A 40 -1.43 10.55 -12.27
C LEU A 40 -2.32 11.73 -11.85
N ALA A 41 -2.04 12.34 -10.70
CA ALA A 41 -2.85 13.42 -10.17
C ALA A 41 -2.95 14.61 -11.14
N GLU A 42 -1.85 14.95 -11.81
CA GLU A 42 -1.82 16.04 -12.81
C GLU A 42 -2.66 15.76 -14.07
N ARG A 43 -3.07 14.51 -14.30
CA ARG A 43 -3.94 14.11 -15.42
C ARG A 43 -5.41 13.97 -15.05
N LEU A 44 -5.72 14.05 -13.77
CA LEU A 44 -7.10 13.92 -13.29
C LEU A 44 -7.76 15.31 -13.23
N GLU A 45 -8.98 15.40 -13.74
CA GLU A 45 -9.77 16.61 -13.73
C GLU A 45 -10.95 16.50 -12.74
N GLY A 46 -11.39 17.64 -12.20
CA GLY A 46 -12.55 17.72 -11.31
C GLY A 46 -12.35 17.11 -9.92
N VAL A 47 -11.13 16.67 -9.59
CA VAL A 47 -10.81 16.07 -8.29
C VAL A 47 -9.67 16.82 -7.61
N THR A 48 -9.71 16.90 -6.28
CA THR A 48 -8.55 17.26 -5.44
C THR A 48 -7.93 15.98 -4.95
N VAL A 49 -6.65 15.73 -5.27
CA VAL A 49 -5.93 14.54 -4.85
C VAL A 49 -5.02 14.87 -3.67
N THR A 50 -5.26 14.21 -2.55
CA THR A 50 -4.37 14.23 -1.38
C THR A 50 -3.70 12.88 -1.24
N ALA A 51 -2.37 12.85 -1.21
CA ALA A 51 -1.60 11.64 -1.00
C ALA A 51 -0.77 11.74 0.27
N THR A 52 -0.89 10.74 1.15
CA THR A 52 -0.16 10.68 2.43
C THR A 52 1.13 9.88 2.30
N ASP A 53 2.12 10.21 3.13
CA ASP A 53 3.28 9.37 3.36
C ASP A 53 2.95 8.34 4.46
N GLN A 54 3.07 7.05 4.16
CA GLN A 54 2.88 5.97 5.13
C GLN A 54 4.03 5.94 6.17
N PRO A 55 3.86 5.37 7.37
CA PRO A 55 4.91 5.28 8.38
C PRO A 55 6.24 4.77 7.80
N SER A 56 7.35 5.39 8.16
CA SER A 56 8.71 5.17 7.64
C SER A 56 8.91 5.50 6.16
N HIS A 57 7.94 6.08 5.46
CA HIS A 57 8.07 6.48 4.06
C HIS A 57 8.03 8.00 3.92
N GLY A 58 8.70 8.53 2.88
CA GLY A 58 8.67 9.94 2.56
C GLY A 58 9.15 10.81 3.72
N ARG A 59 8.24 11.62 4.28
CA ARG A 59 8.47 12.51 5.42
C ARG A 59 7.79 12.04 6.71
N ALA A 60 7.12 10.88 6.66
CA ALA A 60 6.46 10.34 7.84
C ALA A 60 7.48 9.85 8.87
N PRO A 61 7.16 9.96 10.17
CA PRO A 61 7.98 9.40 11.24
C PRO A 61 8.24 7.92 11.03
N ASP A 62 9.36 7.46 11.59
CA ASP A 62 9.70 6.04 11.54
C ASP A 62 8.71 5.21 12.37
N TRP A 63 8.37 4.03 11.82
CA TRP A 63 7.61 3.02 12.53
C TRP A 63 8.44 2.44 13.68
N ASP A 64 7.79 2.13 14.79
CA ASP A 64 8.44 1.66 16.03
C ASP A 64 9.01 0.22 15.96
N GLY A 65 8.81 -0.48 14.84
CA GLY A 65 9.26 -1.85 14.64
C GLY A 65 8.45 -2.91 15.40
N ARG A 66 7.34 -2.56 16.06
CA ARG A 66 6.59 -3.45 16.97
C ARG A 66 5.09 -3.47 16.73
N THR A 67 4.47 -2.31 16.54
CA THR A 67 3.03 -2.19 16.30
C THR A 67 2.66 -2.80 14.94
N ASP A 68 1.40 -3.22 14.76
CA ASP A 68 0.89 -3.60 13.44
C ASP A 68 1.03 -2.43 12.47
N LEU A 69 2.01 -2.52 11.56
CA LEU A 69 2.29 -1.49 10.55
C LEU A 69 1.08 -1.21 9.66
N HIS A 70 0.39 -2.28 9.23
CA HIS A 70 -0.80 -2.15 8.38
C HIS A 70 -1.95 -1.46 9.15
N GLY A 71 -2.18 -1.86 10.40
CA GLY A 71 -3.18 -1.25 11.26
C GLY A 71 -2.87 0.22 11.58
N LEU A 72 -1.60 0.55 11.85
CA LEU A 72 -1.17 1.94 12.05
C LEU A 72 -1.42 2.76 10.78
N SER A 73 -1.00 2.26 9.62
CA SER A 73 -1.23 2.93 8.33
C SER A 73 -2.72 3.14 8.06
N THR A 74 -3.55 2.14 8.40
CA THR A 74 -5.01 2.23 8.24
C THR A 74 -5.59 3.32 9.14
N ARG A 75 -5.24 3.37 10.43
CA ARG A 75 -5.74 4.40 11.37
C ARG A 75 -5.36 5.81 10.93
N LEU A 76 -4.11 6.03 10.55
CA LEU A 76 -3.66 7.33 10.05
C LEU A 76 -4.39 7.74 8.76
N SER A 77 -4.67 6.79 7.88
CA SER A 77 -5.40 7.05 6.64
C SER A 77 -6.90 7.29 6.89
N ILE A 78 -7.50 6.65 7.90
CA ILE A 78 -8.86 6.95 8.36
C ILE A 78 -8.94 8.40 8.87
N ALA A 79 -8.03 8.82 9.74
CA ALA A 79 -7.99 10.19 10.24
C ALA A 79 -7.87 11.21 9.10
N MET A 80 -7.04 10.93 8.09
CA MET A 80 -6.94 11.77 6.90
C MET A 80 -8.25 11.76 6.08
N ALA A 81 -8.91 10.62 5.94
CA ALA A 81 -10.19 10.54 5.21
C ALA A 81 -11.29 11.34 5.92
N GLU A 82 -11.35 11.30 7.24
CA GLU A 82 -12.27 12.10 8.06
C GLU A 82 -12.01 13.60 7.88
N GLU A 83 -10.73 14.02 7.91
CA GLU A 83 -10.34 15.41 7.69
C GLU A 83 -10.71 15.89 6.29
N LEU A 84 -10.46 15.10 5.25
CA LEU A 84 -10.78 15.47 3.86
C LEU A 84 -12.29 15.46 3.59
N GLY A 85 -13.00 14.53 4.20
CA GLY A 85 -14.42 14.33 3.96
C GLY A 85 -15.32 15.35 4.65
N GLN A 86 -14.89 15.90 5.79
CA GLN A 86 -15.68 16.86 6.59
C GLN A 86 -17.13 16.38 6.80
N GLY A 87 -17.29 15.08 7.11
CA GLY A 87 -18.59 14.43 7.31
C GLY A 87 -19.22 13.84 6.03
N ALA A 88 -18.59 13.95 4.87
CA ALA A 88 -19.02 13.32 3.63
C ALA A 88 -18.02 12.23 3.17
N PRO A 89 -18.50 11.16 2.50
CA PRO A 89 -17.60 10.13 1.97
C PRO A 89 -16.74 10.66 0.81
N ILE A 90 -15.48 10.16 0.75
CA ILE A 90 -14.49 10.52 -0.25
C ILE A 90 -14.13 9.34 -1.15
N ASP A 91 -13.42 9.58 -2.23
CA ASP A 91 -12.86 8.52 -3.07
C ASP A 91 -11.52 8.05 -2.49
N LEU A 92 -11.31 6.74 -2.41
CA LEU A 92 -10.03 6.16 -2.04
C LEU A 92 -9.35 5.56 -3.26
N MET A 93 -8.06 5.79 -3.40
CA MET A 93 -7.22 5.20 -4.42
C MET A 93 -5.96 4.62 -3.75
N GLY A 94 -5.68 3.35 -3.97
CA GLY A 94 -4.50 2.70 -3.43
C GLY A 94 -3.74 1.92 -4.47
N HIS A 95 -2.40 1.85 -4.31
CA HIS A 95 -1.54 1.02 -5.13
C HIS A 95 -0.81 0.00 -4.25
N SER A 96 -0.85 -1.28 -4.63
CA SER A 96 -0.14 -2.38 -3.96
C SER A 96 -0.49 -2.42 -2.46
N PHE A 97 0.47 -2.22 -1.55
CA PHE A 97 0.24 -2.09 -0.10
C PHE A 97 -0.82 -1.01 0.24
N GLY A 98 -0.75 0.16 -0.43
CA GLY A 98 -1.75 1.21 -0.24
C GLY A 98 -3.16 0.79 -0.68
N ALA A 99 -3.27 -0.11 -1.66
CA ALA A 99 -4.56 -0.67 -2.08
C ALA A 99 -5.16 -1.57 -0.99
N THR A 100 -4.34 -2.32 -0.27
CA THR A 100 -4.81 -3.14 0.85
C THR A 100 -5.27 -2.30 2.04
N ILE A 101 -4.60 -1.16 2.28
CA ILE A 101 -5.03 -0.18 3.29
C ILE A 101 -6.38 0.43 2.88
N ALA A 102 -6.51 0.90 1.63
CA ALA A 102 -7.76 1.46 1.11
C ALA A 102 -8.94 0.48 1.23
N LEU A 103 -8.70 -0.80 0.91
CA LEU A 103 -9.69 -1.85 1.09
C LEU A 103 -10.07 -2.04 2.57
N ARG A 104 -9.08 -2.10 3.48
CA ARG A 104 -9.34 -2.22 4.91
C ARG A 104 -10.15 -1.04 5.46
N ILE A 105 -9.92 0.18 4.97
CA ILE A 105 -10.74 1.35 5.31
C ILE A 105 -12.18 1.13 4.84
N ALA A 106 -12.39 0.72 3.59
CA ALA A 106 -13.73 0.47 3.06
C ALA A 106 -14.50 -0.60 3.84
N LEU A 107 -13.80 -1.60 4.40
CA LEU A 107 -14.39 -2.64 5.24
C LEU A 107 -14.69 -2.15 6.65
N GLN A 108 -13.82 -1.34 7.26
CA GLN A 108 -13.96 -0.88 8.64
C GLN A 108 -14.82 0.38 8.78
N ARG A 109 -14.76 1.27 7.78
CA ARG A 109 -15.40 2.58 7.77
C ARG A 109 -16.06 2.86 6.40
N PRO A 110 -17.04 2.04 6.00
CA PRO A 110 -17.74 2.24 4.73
C PRO A 110 -18.42 3.62 4.62
N ASP A 111 -18.74 4.23 5.76
CA ASP A 111 -19.29 5.57 5.87
C ASP A 111 -18.36 6.66 5.30
N LEU A 112 -17.04 6.43 5.30
CA LEU A 112 -16.05 7.38 4.79
C LEU A 112 -15.78 7.21 3.28
N VAL A 113 -16.26 6.14 2.65
CA VAL A 113 -15.84 5.76 1.30
C VAL A 113 -16.98 5.89 0.30
N ARG A 114 -16.79 6.72 -0.72
CA ARG A 114 -17.70 6.88 -1.85
C ARG A 114 -17.42 5.91 -2.98
N SER A 115 -16.13 5.72 -3.29
CA SER A 115 -15.66 4.76 -4.28
C SER A 115 -14.24 4.31 -3.96
N LEU A 116 -13.86 3.15 -4.49
CA LEU A 116 -12.58 2.51 -4.22
C LEU A 116 -11.88 2.16 -5.53
N THR A 117 -10.65 2.64 -5.72
CA THR A 117 -9.78 2.26 -6.85
C THR A 117 -8.57 1.49 -6.31
N LEU A 118 -8.45 0.22 -6.67
CA LEU A 118 -7.40 -0.69 -6.25
C LEU A 118 -6.47 -1.01 -7.41
N ILE A 119 -5.27 -0.48 -7.39
CA ILE A 119 -4.24 -0.73 -8.38
C ILE A 119 -3.32 -1.83 -7.84
N GLU A 120 -3.31 -3.00 -8.50
CA GLU A 120 -2.49 -4.16 -8.11
C GLU A 120 -2.58 -4.51 -6.60
N PRO A 121 -3.76 -4.73 -6.04
CA PRO A 121 -3.90 -5.04 -4.62
C PRO A 121 -3.19 -6.37 -4.28
N VAL A 122 -2.34 -6.34 -3.24
CA VAL A 122 -1.44 -7.46 -2.90
C VAL A 122 -1.96 -8.29 -1.72
N ILE A 123 -3.22 -8.70 -1.75
CA ILE A 123 -3.81 -9.60 -0.73
C ILE A 123 -3.52 -11.04 -1.13
N PHE A 124 -2.31 -11.50 -0.91
CA PHE A 124 -1.88 -12.86 -1.30
C PHE A 124 -2.60 -13.96 -0.53
N ALA A 125 -3.09 -13.67 0.66
CA ALA A 125 -3.95 -14.57 1.43
C ALA A 125 -5.21 -14.99 0.65
N ALA A 126 -5.67 -14.20 -0.32
CA ALA A 126 -6.78 -14.56 -1.20
C ALA A 126 -6.45 -15.79 -2.08
N ALA A 127 -5.20 -15.87 -2.58
CA ALA A 127 -4.74 -17.05 -3.33
C ALA A 127 -4.72 -18.30 -2.45
N ARG A 128 -4.35 -18.17 -1.15
CA ARG A 128 -4.46 -19.28 -0.19
C ARG A 128 -5.91 -19.73 0.00
N SER A 129 -6.82 -18.78 0.17
CA SER A 129 -8.26 -19.10 0.35
C SER A 129 -8.88 -19.73 -0.90
N ALA A 130 -8.35 -19.42 -2.08
CA ALA A 130 -8.75 -20.00 -3.36
C ALA A 130 -8.00 -21.31 -3.68
N GLU A 131 -7.14 -21.80 -2.80
CA GLU A 131 -6.29 -22.98 -3.01
C GLU A 131 -5.44 -22.89 -4.28
N ASP A 132 -5.01 -21.65 -4.66
CA ASP A 132 -4.21 -21.41 -5.85
C ASP A 132 -2.80 -22.04 -5.67
N PRO A 133 -2.35 -22.92 -6.57
CA PRO A 133 -1.07 -23.59 -6.47
C PRO A 133 0.14 -22.62 -6.51
N ALA A 134 -0.03 -21.39 -6.98
CA ALA A 134 1.01 -20.36 -6.97
C ALA A 134 1.29 -19.80 -5.57
N TYR A 135 0.38 -19.99 -4.59
CA TYR A 135 0.52 -19.39 -3.27
C TYR A 135 1.76 -19.90 -2.51
N GLU A 136 1.94 -21.22 -2.40
CA GLU A 136 3.05 -21.78 -1.60
C GLU A 136 4.43 -21.42 -2.14
N PRO A 137 4.74 -21.51 -3.45
CA PRO A 137 6.01 -21.02 -4.00
C PRO A 137 6.23 -19.52 -3.75
N PHE A 138 5.16 -18.74 -3.86
CA PHE A 138 5.22 -17.30 -3.61
C PHE A 138 5.51 -17.00 -2.13
N LYS A 139 4.80 -17.65 -1.20
CA LYS A 139 5.04 -17.55 0.24
C LYS A 139 6.47 -17.95 0.60
N ALA A 140 6.99 -19.04 0.03
CA ALA A 140 8.36 -19.48 0.26
C ALA A 140 9.38 -18.39 -0.15
N SER A 141 9.16 -17.69 -1.26
CA SER A 141 9.99 -16.56 -1.69
C SER A 141 9.95 -15.40 -0.68
N HIS A 142 8.78 -15.08 -0.13
CA HIS A 142 8.63 -14.06 0.91
C HIS A 142 9.30 -14.45 2.24
N LEU A 143 9.25 -15.72 2.61
CA LEU A 143 9.95 -16.22 3.80
C LEU A 143 11.47 -16.21 3.63
N ALA A 144 11.98 -16.57 2.44
CA ALA A 144 13.41 -16.46 2.12
C ALA A 144 13.90 -15.02 2.22
N PHE A 145 13.14 -14.08 1.67
CA PHE A 145 13.39 -12.67 1.78
C PHE A 145 13.39 -12.17 3.25
N ALA A 146 12.41 -12.58 4.07
CA ALA A 146 12.37 -12.26 5.50
C ALA A 146 13.60 -12.84 6.25
N ALA A 147 14.06 -14.01 5.87
CA ALA A 147 15.28 -14.61 6.44
C ALA A 147 16.52 -13.78 6.12
N MET A 148 16.67 -13.24 4.90
CA MET A 148 17.77 -12.34 4.54
C MET A 148 17.75 -11.07 5.42
N VAL A 149 16.60 -10.45 5.60
CA VAL A 149 16.47 -9.27 6.48
C VAL A 149 16.89 -9.62 7.91
N LYS A 150 16.41 -10.73 8.45
CA LYS A 150 16.75 -11.21 9.79
C LYS A 150 18.23 -11.52 9.94
N ALA A 151 18.88 -12.01 8.88
CA ALA A 151 20.33 -12.29 8.84
C ALA A 151 21.20 -11.03 8.67
N GLY A 152 20.62 -9.82 8.68
CA GLY A 152 21.36 -8.58 8.48
C GLY A 152 21.87 -8.37 7.05
N GLN A 153 21.16 -8.89 6.06
CA GLN A 153 21.47 -8.79 4.63
C GLN A 153 20.45 -7.91 3.89
N PRO A 154 20.20 -6.65 4.31
CA PRO A 154 19.12 -5.82 3.76
C PRO A 154 19.38 -5.45 2.29
N GLU A 155 20.62 -5.36 1.83
CA GLU A 155 20.93 -5.07 0.43
C GLU A 155 20.56 -6.23 -0.48
N ALA A 156 20.87 -7.47 -0.10
CA ALA A 156 20.47 -8.67 -0.85
C ALA A 156 18.95 -8.81 -0.89
N ALA A 157 18.27 -8.53 0.23
CA ALA A 157 16.81 -8.52 0.30
C ALA A 157 16.20 -7.44 -0.60
N ALA A 158 16.76 -6.23 -0.62
CA ALA A 158 16.29 -5.15 -1.47
C ALA A 158 16.49 -5.47 -2.97
N ALA A 159 17.63 -6.08 -3.32
CA ALA A 159 17.90 -6.53 -4.68
C ALA A 159 16.92 -7.63 -5.13
N MET A 160 16.64 -8.61 -4.27
CA MET A 160 15.66 -9.66 -4.53
C MET A 160 14.25 -9.06 -4.73
N PHE A 161 13.81 -8.18 -3.83
CA PHE A 161 12.52 -7.51 -3.94
C PHE A 161 12.40 -6.71 -5.24
N HIS A 162 13.44 -5.94 -5.59
CA HIS A 162 13.47 -5.19 -6.84
C HIS A 162 13.43 -6.10 -8.07
N GLY A 163 14.07 -7.25 -8.03
CA GLY A 163 14.02 -8.26 -9.09
C GLY A 163 12.62 -8.83 -9.30
N MET A 164 11.83 -8.97 -8.24
CA MET A 164 10.46 -9.48 -8.29
C MET A 164 9.46 -8.43 -8.78
N TRP A 165 9.57 -7.19 -8.30
CA TRP A 165 8.56 -6.15 -8.44
C TRP A 165 9.00 -4.89 -9.20
N GLY A 166 10.28 -4.80 -9.55
CA GLY A 166 10.81 -3.65 -10.26
C GLY A 166 10.40 -3.60 -11.74
N THR A 167 10.60 -2.44 -12.35
CA THR A 167 10.21 -2.13 -13.73
C THR A 167 11.12 -2.71 -14.81
N GLY A 168 11.94 -3.72 -14.45
CA GLY A 168 12.82 -4.43 -15.41
C GLY A 168 14.26 -3.93 -15.45
N SER A 169 14.62 -2.82 -14.79
CA SER A 169 16.02 -2.44 -14.55
C SER A 169 16.66 -3.35 -13.50
N ARG A 170 17.99 -3.54 -13.56
CA ARG A 170 18.69 -4.26 -12.50
C ARG A 170 18.81 -3.36 -11.26
N PHE A 171 18.77 -3.94 -10.07
CA PHE A 171 18.98 -3.19 -8.82
C PHE A 171 20.29 -2.38 -8.81
N ALA A 172 21.36 -2.97 -9.39
CA ALA A 172 22.67 -2.31 -9.48
C ALA A 172 22.67 -1.05 -10.37
N ASP A 173 21.73 -0.95 -11.32
CA ASP A 173 21.63 0.19 -12.24
C ASP A 173 20.84 1.37 -11.65
N LEU A 174 20.21 1.16 -10.48
CA LEU A 174 19.55 2.24 -9.75
C LEU A 174 20.57 3.24 -9.20
N THR A 175 20.15 4.50 -9.02
CA THR A 175 20.97 5.48 -8.32
C THR A 175 21.28 5.00 -6.90
N GLU A 176 22.43 5.38 -6.35
CA GLU A 176 22.79 5.07 -4.97
C GLU A 176 21.71 5.51 -3.98
N LYS A 177 21.16 6.71 -4.18
CA LYS A 177 20.06 7.23 -3.36
C LYS A 177 18.84 6.29 -3.37
N SER A 178 18.46 5.77 -4.54
CA SER A 178 17.33 4.86 -4.68
C SER A 178 17.61 3.50 -4.01
N ARG A 179 18.83 2.97 -4.19
CA ARG A 179 19.24 1.73 -3.52
C ARG A 179 19.20 1.87 -2.00
N LEU A 180 19.84 2.90 -1.47
CA LEU A 180 19.87 3.17 -0.02
C LEU A 180 18.46 3.39 0.54
N TYR A 181 17.59 4.08 -0.21
CA TYR A 181 16.20 4.26 0.20
C TYR A 181 15.48 2.90 0.37
N MET A 182 15.66 1.99 -0.57
CA MET A 182 15.09 0.64 -0.50
C MET A 182 15.73 -0.19 0.61
N VAL A 183 17.05 -0.24 0.69
CA VAL A 183 17.81 -1.00 1.69
C VAL A 183 17.39 -0.64 3.11
N ASN A 184 17.28 0.67 3.40
CA ASN A 184 16.92 1.16 4.73
C ASN A 184 15.46 0.86 5.11
N ARG A 185 14.59 0.52 4.14
CA ARG A 185 13.15 0.30 4.34
C ARG A 185 12.67 -1.12 4.06
N ILE A 186 13.57 -1.98 3.62
CA ILE A 186 13.21 -3.34 3.20
C ILE A 186 12.56 -4.17 4.32
N HIS A 187 12.89 -3.90 5.58
CA HIS A 187 12.26 -4.52 6.73
C HIS A 187 10.75 -4.26 6.82
N LEU A 188 10.27 -3.16 6.24
CA LEU A 188 8.83 -2.83 6.20
C LEU A 188 8.05 -3.83 5.35
N ILE A 189 8.67 -4.40 4.30
CA ILE A 189 8.03 -5.44 3.49
C ILE A 189 7.77 -6.69 4.34
N VAL A 190 8.74 -7.04 5.20
CA VAL A 190 8.56 -8.17 6.14
C VAL A 190 7.45 -7.89 7.14
N ALA A 191 7.36 -6.66 7.63
CA ALA A 191 6.31 -6.23 8.57
C ALA A 191 4.89 -6.30 7.99
N GLN A 192 4.74 -6.33 6.67
CA GLN A 192 3.45 -6.44 5.98
C GLN A 192 2.98 -7.91 5.85
N ASN A 193 3.89 -8.87 5.92
CA ASN A 193 3.60 -10.29 5.67
C ASN A 193 2.44 -10.87 6.49
N PRO A 194 2.26 -10.59 7.79
CA PRO A 194 1.14 -11.13 8.55
C PRO A 194 -0.23 -10.80 7.95
N VAL A 195 -0.39 -9.58 7.43
CA VAL A 195 -1.64 -9.16 6.80
C VAL A 195 -1.74 -9.67 5.36
N LEU A 196 -0.68 -9.51 4.57
CA LEU A 196 -0.73 -9.81 3.14
C LEU A 196 -0.73 -11.30 2.82
N LEU A 197 0.02 -12.10 3.60
CA LEU A 197 0.11 -13.55 3.39
C LEU A 197 -0.89 -14.35 4.23
N GLU A 198 -1.15 -13.90 5.48
CA GLU A 198 -1.91 -14.72 6.44
C GLU A 198 -3.29 -14.11 6.80
N ASP A 199 -3.65 -12.97 6.22
CA ASP A 199 -4.89 -12.25 6.53
C ASP A 199 -5.06 -11.94 8.03
N ALA A 200 -3.96 -11.56 8.70
CA ALA A 200 -4.00 -11.26 10.13
C ALA A 200 -4.95 -10.08 10.48
N ALA A 201 -5.35 -9.27 9.49
CA ALA A 201 -6.35 -8.23 9.64
C ALA A 201 -7.79 -8.73 9.49
N GLY A 202 -8.01 -9.99 9.07
CA GLY A 202 -9.33 -10.61 8.90
C GLY A 202 -10.16 -10.00 7.76
N MET A 203 -9.51 -9.46 6.74
CA MET A 203 -10.21 -8.79 5.63
C MET A 203 -10.99 -9.78 4.75
N LEU A 204 -10.49 -11.01 4.61
CA LEU A 204 -11.12 -12.04 3.78
C LEU A 204 -12.18 -12.82 4.53
N HIS A 205 -11.94 -13.14 5.81
CA HIS A 205 -12.79 -14.08 6.56
C HIS A 205 -13.73 -13.39 7.54
N PHE A 206 -13.26 -12.37 8.24
CA PHE A 206 -14.04 -11.71 9.30
C PHE A 206 -14.92 -10.59 8.77
N MET A 207 -14.35 -9.72 7.90
CA MET A 207 -15.08 -8.61 7.32
C MET A 207 -15.75 -9.00 6.00
N GLY A 208 -15.15 -9.93 5.24
CA GLY A 208 -15.64 -10.42 3.97
C GLY A 208 -15.58 -9.38 2.85
N LEU A 209 -14.94 -9.70 1.72
CA LEU A 209 -14.85 -8.77 0.58
C LEU A 209 -16.22 -8.41 0.00
N GLU A 210 -17.17 -9.30 0.11
CA GLU A 210 -18.56 -9.13 -0.31
C GLU A 210 -19.31 -8.04 0.47
N SER A 211 -18.80 -7.63 1.64
CA SER A 211 -19.37 -6.54 2.43
C SER A 211 -18.97 -5.15 1.91
N VAL A 212 -18.07 -5.07 0.94
CA VAL A 212 -17.71 -3.80 0.30
C VAL A 212 -18.87 -3.30 -0.56
N GLY A 213 -19.70 -2.44 0.02
CA GLY A 213 -20.92 -1.92 -0.59
C GLY A 213 -20.73 -0.70 -1.50
N VAL A 214 -19.50 -0.31 -1.83
CA VAL A 214 -19.18 0.86 -2.66
C VAL A 214 -18.69 0.44 -4.05
N PRO A 215 -18.82 1.31 -5.08
CA PRO A 215 -18.22 1.04 -6.39
C PRO A 215 -16.72 0.78 -6.29
N VAL A 216 -16.27 -0.35 -6.84
CA VAL A 216 -14.86 -0.76 -6.87
C VAL A 216 -14.35 -0.81 -8.30
N THR A 217 -13.22 -0.17 -8.55
CA THR A 217 -12.47 -0.25 -9.80
C THR A 217 -11.13 -0.94 -9.54
N VAL A 218 -10.86 -2.02 -10.27
CA VAL A 218 -9.56 -2.70 -10.29
C VAL A 218 -9.01 -2.57 -11.71
N PRO A 219 -8.14 -1.58 -11.98
CA PRO A 219 -7.56 -1.42 -13.31
C PRO A 219 -6.71 -2.65 -13.64
N SER A 220 -6.90 -3.24 -14.83
CA SER A 220 -5.98 -4.25 -15.35
C SER A 220 -4.73 -3.53 -15.86
N VAL A 221 -3.58 -3.88 -15.32
CA VAL A 221 -2.30 -3.47 -15.91
C VAL A 221 -2.03 -4.41 -17.07
N ALA A 222 -1.92 -3.87 -18.29
CA ALA A 222 -1.55 -4.68 -19.44
C ALA A 222 -0.19 -5.35 -19.17
N SER A 223 -0.19 -6.67 -19.06
CA SER A 223 1.05 -7.43 -18.93
C SER A 223 1.88 -7.14 -20.18
N HIS A 224 3.01 -6.44 -20.02
CA HIS A 224 4.03 -6.43 -21.06
C HIS A 224 4.60 -7.85 -21.12
N SER A 225 4.00 -8.69 -21.97
CA SER A 225 4.55 -9.98 -22.31
C SER A 225 5.97 -9.74 -22.81
N ARG A 226 6.97 -10.15 -22.01
CA ARG A 226 8.34 -10.25 -22.50
C ARG A 226 8.30 -11.28 -23.61
N SER A 227 8.28 -10.86 -24.87
CA SER A 227 8.62 -11.73 -25.99
C SER A 227 10.08 -12.15 -25.78
N ALA A 228 10.26 -13.37 -25.31
CA ALA A 228 11.54 -14.04 -25.38
C ALA A 228 11.85 -14.22 -26.87
N THR A 229 12.54 -13.27 -27.47
CA THR A 229 13.22 -13.50 -28.73
C THR A 229 14.42 -14.40 -28.43
N SER A 230 14.20 -15.70 -28.59
CA SER A 230 15.29 -16.66 -28.80
C SER A 230 16.03 -16.30 -30.06
N SER A 231 17.28 -15.97 -29.96
CA SER A 231 18.28 -16.04 -31.03
C SER A 231 19.55 -16.62 -30.46
#